data_b3c62a8895e4d5099e7cb2aff3fab1df
#
_entry.id   b3c62a8895e4d5099e7cb2aff3fab1df
#
_cell.length_a   1.000
_cell.length_b   1.000
_cell.length_c   1.000
_cell.angle_alpha   90.00
_cell.angle_beta   90.00
_cell.angle_gamma   90.00
#
_symmetry.space_group_name_H-M   'P 1'
#
loop_
_entity.id
_entity.type
_entity.pdbx_description
1 polymer ?
#
loop_
_entity_poly.entity_id
_entity_poly.type
_entity_poly.pdbx_seq_one_letter_code
_entity_poly.pdbx_strand_id
1 'polypeptide(L)'
;MLTLDSPNLGINYDPSHFVWQQIDYIKPIYEFKDKIFHVHYKDIKVFWDKLADVGVMATPLEYMSPKIPGLGDVDWGKYVSALTDIGFEGCSVIEIEDKSFEKDIEDAKRAIRLSARYLRNFIE
;
A
#
# COMPACT_ATOMS: atom_id res chain seq x y z
N MET A 1 13.06 -19.48 -17.26
CA MET A 1 12.06 -18.67 -16.53
C MET A 1 10.74 -18.83 -17.24
N LEU A 2 9.75 -19.44 -16.60
CA LEU A 2 8.39 -19.55 -17.16
C LEU A 2 7.73 -18.17 -17.07
N THR A 3 7.59 -17.50 -18.19
CA THR A 3 6.78 -16.29 -18.28
C THR A 3 5.33 -16.71 -18.51
N LEU A 4 4.48 -16.54 -17.51
CA LEU A 4 3.04 -16.68 -17.70
C LEU A 4 2.54 -15.42 -18.42
N ASP A 5 2.39 -15.52 -19.73
CA ASP A 5 1.79 -14.45 -20.53
C ASP A 5 0.31 -14.78 -20.75
N SER A 6 -0.53 -14.24 -19.90
CA SER A 6 -1.99 -14.38 -20.00
C SER A 6 -2.63 -13.00 -19.85
N PRO A 7 -3.62 -12.65 -20.69
CA PRO A 7 -4.38 -11.41 -20.54
C PRO A 7 -5.24 -11.39 -19.25
N ASN A 8 -5.47 -12.56 -18.65
CA ASN A 8 -6.27 -12.70 -17.43
C ASN A 8 -5.42 -12.71 -16.16
N LEU A 9 -4.09 -12.63 -16.27
CA LEU A 9 -3.17 -12.58 -15.15
C LEU A 9 -2.66 -11.15 -14.98
N GLY A 10 -2.95 -10.57 -13.83
CA GLY A 10 -2.51 -9.23 -13.46
C GLY A 10 -2.01 -9.15 -12.02
N ILE A 11 -1.60 -7.95 -11.65
CA ILE A 11 -1.05 -7.63 -10.34
C ILE A 11 -2.14 -6.92 -9.52
N ASN A 12 -2.33 -7.37 -8.29
CA ASN A 12 -2.95 -6.59 -7.24
C ASN A 12 -1.83 -5.80 -6.54
N TYR A 13 -1.72 -4.52 -6.85
CA TYR A 13 -0.59 -3.69 -6.44
C TYR A 13 -0.85 -3.04 -5.09
N ASP A 14 0.06 -3.27 -4.13
CA ASP A 14 -0.01 -2.72 -2.78
C ASP A 14 1.35 -2.10 -2.42
N PRO A 15 1.44 -0.77 -2.25
CA PRO A 15 2.70 -0.09 -1.97
C PRO A 15 3.26 -0.44 -0.60
N SER A 16 2.41 -0.81 0.37
CA SER A 16 2.85 -1.11 1.72
C SER A 16 3.82 -2.28 1.79
N HIS A 17 3.63 -3.29 0.92
CA HIS A 17 4.53 -4.44 0.84
C HIS A 17 5.92 -4.11 0.32
N PHE A 18 6.07 -3.05 -0.44
CA PHE A 18 7.37 -2.56 -0.90
C PHE A 18 8.07 -1.75 0.19
N VAL A 19 7.33 -0.88 0.88
CA VAL A 19 7.88 0.04 1.88
C VAL A 19 8.59 -0.71 3.01
N TRP A 20 7.95 -1.70 3.65
CA TRP A 20 8.58 -2.41 4.76
C TRP A 20 9.77 -3.28 4.31
N GLN A 21 9.81 -3.68 3.04
CA GLN A 21 10.94 -4.38 2.42
C GLN A 21 12.01 -3.43 1.88
N GLN A 22 11.82 -2.13 1.97
CA GLN A 22 12.73 -1.09 1.48
C GLN A 22 12.94 -1.17 -0.04
N ILE A 23 11.89 -1.56 -0.78
CA ILE A 23 11.87 -1.64 -2.24
C ILE A 23 11.12 -0.42 -2.79
N ASP A 24 11.61 0.12 -3.91
CA ASP A 24 10.92 1.21 -4.62
C ASP A 24 9.55 0.74 -5.12
N TYR A 25 8.50 1.45 -4.72
CA TYR A 25 7.12 1.16 -5.11
C TYR A 25 6.56 2.09 -6.18
N ILE A 26 7.35 3.03 -6.68
CA ILE A 26 6.93 3.96 -7.74
C ILE A 26 7.35 3.46 -9.11
N LYS A 27 8.63 3.14 -9.30
CA LYS A 27 9.15 2.66 -10.60
C LYS A 27 8.38 1.44 -11.16
N PRO A 28 8.04 0.40 -10.35
CA PRO A 28 7.30 -0.76 -10.89
C PRO A 28 5.91 -0.41 -11.43
N ILE A 29 5.28 0.69 -10.99
CA ILE A 29 3.99 1.13 -11.52
C ILE A 29 4.12 1.43 -13.02
N TYR A 30 5.17 2.13 -13.41
CA TYR A 30 5.44 2.45 -14.82
C TYR A 30 5.88 1.22 -15.63
N GLU A 31 6.71 0.35 -15.02
CA GLU A 31 7.24 -0.85 -15.69
C GLU A 31 6.16 -1.91 -15.96
N PHE A 32 5.20 -2.05 -15.05
CA PHE A 32 4.15 -3.08 -15.12
C PHE A 32 2.76 -2.52 -15.38
N LYS A 33 2.64 -1.30 -15.93
CA LYS A 33 1.39 -0.57 -16.13
C LYS A 33 0.28 -1.41 -16.75
N ASP A 34 0.60 -2.22 -17.76
CA ASP A 34 -0.36 -3.03 -18.49
C ASP A 34 -0.79 -4.31 -17.73
N LYS A 35 -0.18 -4.57 -16.58
CA LYS A 35 -0.46 -5.74 -15.74
C LYS A 35 -1.06 -5.37 -14.38
N ILE A 36 -1.16 -4.09 -14.04
CA ILE A 36 -1.79 -3.66 -12.80
C ILE A 36 -3.31 -3.59 -13.01
N PHE A 37 -4.04 -4.56 -12.45
CA PHE A 37 -5.50 -4.67 -12.60
C PHE A 37 -6.25 -4.15 -11.38
N HIS A 38 -5.60 -4.17 -10.24
CA HIS A 38 -6.18 -3.82 -8.96
C HIS A 38 -5.12 -3.14 -8.09
N VAL A 39 -5.52 -2.18 -7.27
CA VAL A 39 -4.62 -1.54 -6.33
C VAL A 39 -5.22 -1.50 -4.92
N HIS A 40 -4.36 -1.66 -3.93
CA HIS A 40 -4.71 -1.41 -2.54
C HIS A 40 -4.24 -0.03 -2.08
N TYR A 41 -5.06 0.58 -1.25
CA TYR A 41 -4.72 1.73 -0.42
C TYR A 41 -4.57 1.24 1.01
N LYS A 42 -3.40 0.70 1.32
CA LYS A 42 -2.94 0.31 2.64
C LYS A 42 -1.63 1.01 2.95
N ASP A 43 -1.49 1.49 4.16
CA ASP A 43 -0.26 2.12 4.63
C ASP A 43 0.51 1.19 5.56
N ILE A 44 1.75 1.56 5.84
CA ILE A 44 2.66 0.81 6.71
C ILE A 44 3.61 1.81 7.37
N LYS A 45 3.88 1.60 8.64
CA LYS A 45 4.90 2.37 9.36
C LYS A 45 6.08 1.49 9.68
N VAL A 46 7.28 1.92 9.29
CA VAL A 46 8.54 1.28 9.63
C VAL A 46 9.15 1.97 10.84
N PHE A 47 9.50 1.20 11.86
CA PHE A 47 10.21 1.67 13.04
C PHE A 47 11.71 1.47 12.78
N TRP A 48 12.36 2.49 12.26
CA TRP A 48 13.75 2.43 11.78
C TRP A 48 14.77 2.12 12.89
N ASP A 49 14.51 2.57 14.11
CA ASP A 49 15.30 2.22 15.30
C ASP A 49 15.22 0.72 15.59
N LYS A 50 14.01 0.15 15.56
CA LYS A 50 13.84 -1.31 15.76
C LYS A 50 14.46 -2.11 14.63
N LEU A 51 14.28 -1.65 13.38
CA LEU A 51 14.91 -2.30 12.22
C LEU A 51 16.44 -2.31 12.34
N ALA A 52 17.03 -1.21 12.83
CA ALA A 52 18.46 -1.12 13.07
C ALA A 52 18.95 -2.14 14.13
N ASP A 53 18.11 -2.44 15.12
CA ASP A 53 18.44 -3.39 16.18
C ASP A 53 18.29 -4.86 15.73
N VAL A 54 17.23 -5.19 14.97
CA VAL A 54 16.91 -6.61 14.65
C VAL A 54 17.32 -7.01 13.24
N GLY A 55 17.46 -6.06 12.32
CA GLY A 55 17.81 -6.30 10.92
C GLY A 55 16.63 -6.80 10.06
N VAL A 56 16.82 -6.75 8.75
CA VAL A 56 15.80 -7.09 7.74
C VAL A 56 15.40 -8.58 7.71
N MET A 57 16.18 -9.44 8.32
CA MET A 57 15.89 -10.88 8.40
C MET A 57 15.00 -11.24 9.59
N ALA A 58 14.70 -10.29 10.47
CA ALA A 58 13.76 -10.48 11.57
C ALA A 58 12.32 -10.64 11.04
N THR A 59 11.42 -11.12 11.90
CA THR A 59 9.99 -11.15 11.58
C THR A 59 9.49 -9.72 11.34
N PRO A 60 8.86 -9.41 10.20
CA PRO A 60 8.53 -8.02 9.82
C PRO A 60 7.78 -7.24 10.90
N LEU A 61 6.85 -7.88 11.62
CA LEU A 61 6.08 -7.24 12.70
C LEU A 61 6.94 -6.79 13.90
N GLU A 62 8.21 -7.16 13.97
CA GLU A 62 9.14 -6.66 14.99
C GLU A 62 9.57 -5.22 14.69
N TYR A 63 9.58 -4.80 13.42
CA TYR A 63 10.03 -3.47 13.02
C TYR A 63 9.05 -2.68 12.15
N MET A 64 7.85 -3.23 11.84
CA MET A 64 6.82 -2.51 11.10
C MET A 64 5.45 -2.72 11.71
N SER A 65 4.52 -1.85 11.37
CA SER A 65 3.11 -1.97 11.72
C SER A 65 2.25 -1.50 10.56
N PRO A 66 1.27 -2.32 10.11
CA PRO A 66 0.27 -1.86 9.16
C PRO A 66 -0.50 -0.66 9.70
N LYS A 67 -0.85 0.25 8.82
CA LYS A 67 -1.56 1.50 9.11
C LYS A 67 -2.65 1.77 8.09
N ILE A 68 -3.65 2.52 8.50
CA ILE A 68 -4.60 3.08 7.54
C ILE A 68 -3.92 4.19 6.71
N PRO A 69 -4.36 4.43 5.47
CA PRO A 69 -3.81 5.46 4.60
C PRO A 69 -3.63 6.82 5.29
N GLY A 70 -2.40 7.35 5.21
CA GLY A 70 -2.00 8.63 5.81
C GLY A 70 -1.38 8.54 7.19
N LEU A 71 -1.34 7.36 7.82
CA LEU A 71 -0.73 7.17 9.14
C LEU A 71 0.60 6.38 9.10
N GLY A 72 1.11 6.10 7.91
CA GLY A 72 2.36 5.38 7.70
C GLY A 72 3.35 6.14 6.83
N ASP A 73 4.19 5.38 6.13
CA ASP A 73 5.34 5.88 5.38
C ASP A 73 5.14 5.86 3.85
N VAL A 74 3.95 5.51 3.35
CA VAL A 74 3.62 5.60 1.93
C VAL A 74 3.45 7.07 1.53
N ASP A 75 4.22 7.53 0.54
CA ASP A 75 4.00 8.84 -0.09
C ASP A 75 2.81 8.76 -1.06
N TRP A 76 1.64 9.06 -0.55
CA TRP A 76 0.37 8.94 -1.27
C TRP A 76 0.30 9.88 -2.47
N GLY A 77 0.90 11.05 -2.37
CA GLY A 77 0.98 11.99 -3.49
C GLY A 77 1.74 11.39 -4.67
N LYS A 78 2.92 10.81 -4.43
CA LYS A 78 3.71 10.14 -5.47
C LYS A 78 3.02 8.88 -6.00
N TYR A 79 2.43 8.08 -5.11
CA TYR A 79 1.73 6.85 -5.50
C TYR A 79 0.55 7.13 -6.43
N VAL A 80 -0.34 8.04 -6.05
CA VAL A 80 -1.51 8.40 -6.86
C VAL A 80 -1.09 9.11 -8.16
N SER A 81 -0.06 9.98 -8.10
CA SER A 81 0.49 10.61 -9.30
C SER A 81 0.96 9.57 -10.32
N ALA A 82 1.70 8.55 -9.87
CA ALA A 82 2.17 7.49 -10.76
C ALA A 82 1.01 6.69 -11.38
N LEU A 83 -0.03 6.37 -10.60
CA LEU A 83 -1.24 5.71 -11.12
C LEU A 83 -1.98 6.58 -12.16
N THR A 84 -2.04 7.89 -11.92
CA THR A 84 -2.62 8.85 -12.86
C THR A 84 -1.81 8.92 -14.16
N ASP A 85 -0.48 8.98 -14.04
CA ASP A 85 0.42 9.05 -15.20
C ASP A 85 0.28 7.86 -16.15
N ILE A 86 0.04 6.66 -15.61
CA ILE A 86 -0.18 5.44 -16.41
C ILE A 86 -1.62 5.31 -16.91
N GLY A 87 -2.54 6.21 -16.53
CA GLY A 87 -3.96 6.13 -16.86
C GLY A 87 -4.66 4.93 -16.22
N PHE A 88 -4.35 4.62 -14.96
CA PHE A 88 -4.95 3.49 -14.26
C PHE A 88 -6.47 3.67 -14.10
N GLU A 89 -7.25 2.73 -14.62
CA GLU A 89 -8.72 2.70 -14.55
C GLU A 89 -9.26 1.44 -13.84
N GLY A 90 -8.36 0.69 -13.18
CA GLY A 90 -8.73 -0.53 -12.46
C GLY A 90 -9.44 -0.26 -11.14
N CYS A 91 -9.75 -1.34 -10.43
CA CYS A 91 -10.37 -1.27 -9.13
C CYS A 91 -9.37 -0.83 -8.05
N SER A 92 -9.80 0.09 -7.19
CA SER A 92 -9.04 0.58 -6.04
C SER A 92 -9.78 0.27 -4.74
N VAL A 93 -9.10 -0.32 -3.78
CA VAL A 93 -9.69 -0.73 -2.49
C VAL A 93 -8.87 -0.19 -1.32
N ILE A 94 -9.57 0.39 -0.35
CA ILE A 94 -8.98 0.71 0.95
C ILE A 94 -8.93 -0.58 1.76
N GLU A 95 -7.74 -1.02 2.12
CA GLU A 95 -7.54 -2.14 3.02
C GLU A 95 -7.28 -1.63 4.43
N ILE A 96 -8.13 -2.04 5.38
CA ILE A 96 -7.98 -1.69 6.78
C ILE A 96 -7.27 -2.82 7.51
N GLU A 97 -6.03 -2.55 7.88
CA GLU A 97 -5.19 -3.38 8.72
C GLU A 97 -4.39 -2.45 9.64
N ASP A 98 -4.98 -2.11 10.80
CA ASP A 98 -4.35 -1.20 11.77
C ASP A 98 -4.91 -1.53 13.16
N LYS A 99 -4.05 -2.04 14.03
CA LYS A 99 -4.42 -2.44 15.41
C LYS A 99 -5.14 -1.35 16.20
N SER A 100 -4.94 -0.08 15.86
CA SER A 100 -5.61 1.04 16.52
C SER A 100 -7.10 1.14 16.17
N PHE A 101 -7.56 0.38 15.15
CA PHE A 101 -8.93 0.41 14.63
C PHE A 101 -9.57 -0.98 14.55
N GLU A 102 -9.05 -1.96 15.28
CA GLU A 102 -9.51 -3.35 15.23
C GLU A 102 -10.34 -3.76 16.45
N LYS A 103 -10.69 -2.82 17.34
CA LYS A 103 -11.39 -3.13 18.57
C LYS A 103 -12.81 -3.64 18.30
N ASP A 104 -13.54 -2.97 17.41
CA ASP A 104 -14.91 -3.29 17.04
C ASP A 104 -15.28 -2.77 15.66
N ILE A 105 -16.50 -3.05 15.21
CA ILE A 105 -16.99 -2.65 13.88
C ILE A 105 -17.06 -1.12 13.71
N GLU A 106 -17.29 -0.37 14.79
CA GLU A 106 -17.35 1.09 14.71
C GLU A 106 -15.95 1.68 14.50
N ASP A 107 -14.91 1.08 15.10
CA ASP A 107 -13.53 1.43 14.82
C ASP A 107 -13.17 1.15 13.35
N ALA A 108 -13.56 0.00 12.81
CA ALA A 108 -13.34 -0.32 11.40
C ALA A 108 -14.04 0.68 10.47
N LYS A 109 -15.31 1.03 10.73
CA LYS A 109 -16.04 2.07 9.99
C LYS A 109 -15.38 3.44 10.10
N ARG A 110 -14.83 3.77 11.28
CA ARG A 110 -14.09 5.01 11.50
C ARG A 110 -12.81 5.03 10.67
N ALA A 111 -12.07 3.92 10.62
CA ALA A 111 -10.87 3.77 9.81
C ALA A 111 -11.16 3.99 8.33
N ILE A 112 -12.22 3.37 7.80
CA ILE A 112 -12.64 3.56 6.39
C ILE A 112 -12.95 5.03 6.11
N ARG A 113 -13.73 5.69 6.98
CA ARG A 113 -14.09 7.11 6.81
C ARG A 113 -12.86 8.03 6.84
N LEU A 114 -11.90 7.77 7.75
CA LEU A 114 -10.66 8.54 7.84
C LEU A 114 -9.80 8.34 6.60
N SER A 115 -9.61 7.10 6.18
CA SER A 115 -8.86 6.74 4.97
C SER A 115 -9.44 7.39 3.71
N ALA A 116 -10.75 7.26 3.52
CA ALA A 116 -11.44 7.86 2.39
C ALA A 116 -11.32 9.40 2.39
N ARG A 117 -11.46 10.04 3.56
CA ARG A 117 -11.30 11.49 3.68
C ARG A 117 -9.87 11.93 3.34
N TYR A 118 -8.87 11.19 3.80
CA TYR A 118 -7.48 11.49 3.52
C TYR A 118 -7.16 11.33 2.03
N LEU A 119 -7.57 10.21 1.43
CA LEU A 119 -7.29 9.91 0.03
C LEU A 119 -7.99 10.87 -0.95
N ARG A 120 -9.12 11.46 -0.58
CA ARG A 120 -9.80 12.51 -1.38
C ARG A 120 -8.95 13.76 -1.63
N ASN A 121 -7.84 13.94 -0.94
CA ASN A 121 -6.89 15.00 -1.29
C ASN A 121 -6.13 14.71 -2.59
N PHE A 122 -6.15 13.48 -3.08
CA PHE A 122 -5.41 13.02 -4.25
C PHE A 122 -6.30 12.44 -5.35
N ILE A 123 -7.47 11.90 -4.97
CA ILE A 123 -8.44 11.27 -5.87
C ILE A 123 -9.84 11.84 -5.62
N GLU A 124 -10.62 12.04 -6.70
CA GLU A 124 -12.02 12.44 -6.63
C GLU A 124 -12.97 11.26 -6.39
#